data_029356ae6870820358cb1b3b7a9906f1
#
_entry.id   029356ae6870820358cb1b3b7a9906f1
#
_cell.length_a   1.000
_cell.length_b   1.000
_cell.length_c   1.000
_cell.angle_alpha   90.00
_cell.angle_beta   90.00
_cell.angle_gamma   90.00
#
_symmetry.space_group_name_H-M   'P 1'
#
loop_
_entity.id
_entity.type
_entity.pdbx_description
1 polymer ?
#
loop_
_entity_poly.entity_id
_entity_poly.type
_entity_poly.pdbx_seq_one_letter_code
_entity_poly.pdbx_strand_id
1 'polypeptide(L)'
;SQALEQKRLYGCFFACAAFTNLTPEHLDYHGDVESYFQAKRELFSQCGAAAVNTADAYGQRLYRELTERGEYPVTAFGPADAELHAENISLQADRCSCTVCYNGKRCEAILGLPGSFSVENMLTAVGLMLHCGYSLQESVAALCSCKGVPGRTEVCLSQDGITVIRDYAHTPDSLTKVLQMLR
;
A
#
# COMPACT_ATOMS: atom_id res chain seq x y z
N SER A 1 12.57 5.93 -2.91
CA SER A 1 13.87 5.93 -2.21
C SER A 1 14.88 6.85 -2.90
N GLN A 2 15.18 6.68 -4.19
CA GLN A 2 16.14 7.54 -4.92
C GLN A 2 15.86 9.05 -4.78
N ALA A 3 14.58 9.48 -4.87
CA ALA A 3 14.22 10.89 -4.71
C ALA A 3 14.53 11.44 -3.30
N LEU A 4 14.38 10.61 -2.27
CA LEU A 4 14.72 10.97 -0.90
C LEU A 4 16.24 11.07 -0.71
N GLU A 5 16.99 10.06 -1.14
CA GLU A 5 18.45 10.04 -1.06
C GLU A 5 19.08 11.19 -1.84
N GLN A 6 18.53 11.51 -3.02
CA GLN A 6 18.94 12.65 -3.83
C GLN A 6 18.40 14.00 -3.32
N LYS A 7 17.75 14.01 -2.15
CA LYS A 7 17.19 15.21 -1.51
C LYS A 7 16.23 16.01 -2.39
N ARG A 8 15.56 15.35 -3.35
CA ARG A 8 14.59 16.02 -4.25
C ARG A 8 13.35 16.54 -3.50
N LEU A 9 13.09 15.99 -2.31
CA LEU A 9 11.98 16.39 -1.45
C LEU A 9 12.47 17.24 -0.25
N TYR A 10 13.68 17.76 -0.31
CA TYR A 10 14.24 18.59 0.76
C TYR A 10 13.40 19.86 0.95
N GLY A 11 13.04 20.16 2.20
CA GLY A 11 12.18 21.27 2.56
C GLY A 11 10.67 21.04 2.38
N CYS A 12 10.25 19.87 1.84
CA CYS A 12 8.85 19.47 1.85
C CYS A 12 8.49 18.86 3.21
N PHE A 13 7.33 19.22 3.74
CA PHE A 13 6.72 18.54 4.88
C PHE A 13 5.37 17.96 4.46
N PHE A 14 5.16 16.68 4.73
CA PHE A 14 3.95 15.95 4.34
C PHE A 14 2.99 15.83 5.52
N ALA A 15 1.70 15.99 5.28
CA ALA A 15 0.68 15.76 6.31
C ALA A 15 0.78 14.34 6.87
N CYS A 16 0.99 13.35 5.99
CA CYS A 16 1.20 11.96 6.36
C CYS A 16 2.06 11.24 5.32
N ALA A 17 2.70 10.13 5.74
CA ALA A 17 3.50 9.25 4.90
C ALA A 17 3.09 7.80 5.10
N ALA A 18 3.29 6.95 4.07
CA ALA A 18 3.06 5.52 4.19
C ALA A 18 4.29 4.70 3.84
N PHE A 19 4.49 3.59 4.57
CA PHE A 19 5.41 2.52 4.23
C PHE A 19 4.61 1.30 3.78
N THR A 20 4.75 0.92 2.52
CA THR A 20 4.00 -0.19 1.92
C THR A 20 4.73 -1.52 2.10
N ASN A 21 5.95 -1.61 1.61
CA ASN A 21 6.81 -2.78 1.70
C ASN A 21 8.27 -2.42 1.36
N LEU A 22 9.17 -3.38 1.58
CA LEU A 22 10.53 -3.34 1.10
C LEU A 22 10.90 -4.71 0.53
N THR A 23 10.92 -4.79 -0.80
CA THR A 23 11.41 -5.95 -1.54
C THR A 23 12.83 -5.66 -2.08
N PRO A 24 13.68 -6.67 -2.30
CA PRO A 24 15.03 -6.48 -2.82
C PRO A 24 15.03 -5.99 -4.27
N GLU A 25 14.61 -4.75 -4.48
CA GLU A 25 14.62 -4.03 -5.76
C GLU A 25 15.57 -2.84 -5.67
N HIS A 26 16.09 -2.38 -6.81
CA HIS A 26 17.00 -1.23 -6.88
C HIS A 26 18.31 -1.39 -6.07
N LEU A 27 18.76 -2.64 -5.83
CA LEU A 27 20.01 -2.91 -5.12
C LEU A 27 21.25 -2.50 -5.93
N ASP A 28 21.13 -2.42 -7.25
CA ASP A 28 22.10 -1.81 -8.15
C ASP A 28 22.40 -0.34 -7.82
N TYR A 29 21.42 0.37 -7.27
CA TYR A 29 21.54 1.76 -6.85
C TYR A 29 21.92 1.91 -5.36
N HIS A 30 21.25 1.19 -4.46
CA HIS A 30 21.41 1.32 -3.01
C HIS A 30 22.53 0.46 -2.42
N GLY A 31 23.06 -0.50 -3.18
CA GLY A 31 24.11 -1.44 -2.77
C GLY A 31 23.59 -2.59 -1.90
N ASP A 32 22.80 -2.33 -0.87
CA ASP A 32 22.23 -3.33 0.02
C ASP A 32 20.82 -2.95 0.51
N VAL A 33 20.14 -3.92 1.11
CA VAL A 33 18.75 -3.76 1.59
C VAL A 33 18.65 -2.79 2.76
N GLU A 34 19.66 -2.72 3.62
CA GLU A 34 19.67 -1.81 4.75
C GLU A 34 19.80 -0.36 4.31
N SER A 35 20.69 -0.07 3.37
CA SER A 35 20.84 1.26 2.76
C SER A 35 19.53 1.69 2.07
N TYR A 36 18.85 0.76 1.38
CA TYR A 36 17.55 0.99 0.78
C TYR A 36 16.47 1.29 1.84
N PHE A 37 16.46 0.55 2.95
CA PHE A 37 15.56 0.82 4.07
C PHE A 37 15.81 2.22 4.66
N GLN A 38 17.05 2.59 4.93
CA GLN A 38 17.40 3.90 5.48
C GLN A 38 16.96 5.04 4.55
N ALA A 39 17.14 4.89 3.24
CA ALA A 39 16.66 5.87 2.27
C ALA A 39 15.11 6.03 2.28
N LYS A 40 14.36 4.93 2.44
CA LYS A 40 12.89 5.02 2.61
C LYS A 40 12.48 5.65 3.95
N ARG A 41 13.21 5.30 5.00
CA ARG A 41 12.98 5.78 6.37
C ARG A 41 13.10 7.31 6.51
N GLU A 42 13.94 7.95 5.68
CA GLU A 42 14.08 9.42 5.69
C GLU A 42 12.76 10.16 5.47
N LEU A 43 11.81 9.61 4.71
CA LEU A 43 10.50 10.22 4.50
C LEU A 43 9.78 10.52 5.83
N PHE A 44 9.97 9.65 6.82
CA PHE A 44 9.28 9.71 8.11
C PHE A 44 9.87 10.76 9.08
N SER A 45 10.94 11.45 8.69
CA SER A 45 11.42 12.67 9.36
C SER A 45 10.76 13.95 8.82
N GLN A 46 9.96 13.86 7.77
CA GLN A 46 9.36 14.98 7.04
C GLN A 46 7.83 14.86 6.99
N CYS A 47 7.20 14.18 7.96
CA CYS A 47 5.75 14.02 7.98
C CYS A 47 5.17 14.23 9.39
N GLY A 48 3.88 14.57 9.43
CA GLY A 48 3.12 14.77 10.67
C GLY A 48 2.33 13.55 11.13
N ALA A 49 2.29 12.47 10.35
CA ALA A 49 1.66 11.20 10.70
C ALA A 49 2.17 10.08 9.78
N ALA A 50 2.02 8.81 10.19
CA ALA A 50 2.46 7.68 9.40
C ALA A 50 1.47 6.52 9.39
N ALA A 51 1.33 5.85 8.23
CA ALA A 51 0.70 4.54 8.10
C ALA A 51 1.75 3.52 7.66
N VAL A 52 1.92 2.43 8.43
CA VAL A 52 3.01 1.48 8.22
C VAL A 52 2.47 0.07 8.04
N ASN A 53 2.77 -0.56 6.90
CA ASN A 53 2.49 -1.97 6.69
C ASN A 53 3.44 -2.82 7.54
N THR A 54 2.87 -3.55 8.50
CA THR A 54 3.62 -4.42 9.41
C THR A 54 3.67 -5.89 8.96
N ALA A 55 3.30 -6.18 7.71
CA ALA A 55 3.35 -7.53 7.16
C ALA A 55 4.79 -8.03 6.93
N ASP A 56 5.76 -7.13 6.78
CA ASP A 56 7.17 -7.47 6.64
C ASP A 56 8.04 -7.01 7.81
N ALA A 57 9.24 -7.56 7.93
CA ALA A 57 10.16 -7.27 9.03
C ALA A 57 10.64 -5.80 9.07
N TYR A 58 10.81 -5.17 7.91
CA TYR A 58 11.21 -3.75 7.83
C TYR A 58 10.08 -2.82 8.21
N GLY A 59 8.85 -3.16 7.83
CA GLY A 59 7.66 -2.45 8.29
C GLY A 59 7.48 -2.55 9.80
N GLN A 60 7.63 -3.75 10.38
CA GLN A 60 7.58 -3.96 11.84
C GLN A 60 8.67 -3.14 12.57
N ARG A 61 9.89 -3.14 12.02
CA ARG A 61 11.01 -2.36 12.56
C ARG A 61 10.69 -0.86 12.52
N LEU A 62 10.24 -0.36 11.37
CA LEU A 62 9.90 1.05 11.21
C LEU A 62 8.78 1.47 12.15
N TYR A 63 7.70 0.68 12.23
CA TYR A 63 6.58 0.94 13.14
C TYR A 63 7.04 1.07 14.59
N ARG A 64 7.89 0.15 15.05
CA ARG A 64 8.46 0.16 16.39
C ARG A 64 9.29 1.43 16.65
N GLU A 65 10.23 1.75 15.73
CA GLU A 65 11.09 2.94 15.83
C GLU A 65 10.26 4.23 15.87
N LEU A 66 9.23 4.37 15.05
CA LEU A 66 8.38 5.58 15.02
C LEU A 66 7.50 5.69 16.26
N THR A 67 6.96 4.57 16.74
CA THR A 67 6.13 4.54 17.96
C THR A 67 6.96 4.87 19.20
N GLU A 68 8.19 4.36 19.30
CA GLU A 68 9.12 4.66 20.40
C GLU A 68 9.52 6.13 20.44
N ARG A 69 9.65 6.79 19.28
CA ARG A 69 9.91 8.24 19.21
C ARG A 69 8.73 9.08 19.71
N GLY A 70 7.50 8.65 19.44
CA GLY A 70 6.30 9.33 19.90
C GLY A 70 6.10 10.76 19.37
N GLU A 71 6.72 11.10 18.24
CA GLU A 71 6.69 12.47 17.69
C GLU A 71 5.36 12.82 17.02
N TYR A 72 4.64 11.81 16.49
CA TYR A 72 3.38 11.95 15.77
C TYR A 72 2.62 10.61 15.76
N PRO A 73 1.31 10.60 15.41
CA PRO A 73 0.53 9.37 15.37
C PRO A 73 1.00 8.42 14.27
N VAL A 74 1.06 7.13 14.60
CA VAL A 74 1.47 6.05 13.69
C VAL A 74 0.42 4.94 13.73
N THR A 75 -0.14 4.58 12.58
CA THR A 75 -1.09 3.47 12.43
C THR A 75 -0.43 2.27 11.77
N ALA A 76 -0.46 1.11 12.42
CA ALA A 76 -0.10 -0.16 11.80
C ALA A 76 -1.20 -0.65 10.88
N PHE A 77 -0.85 -1.17 9.70
CA PHE A 77 -1.83 -1.83 8.84
C PHE A 77 -1.26 -3.11 8.21
N GLY A 78 -2.17 -3.95 7.69
CA GLY A 78 -1.88 -5.15 6.90
C GLY A 78 -2.27 -6.45 7.58
N PRO A 79 -1.49 -7.01 8.54
CA PRO A 79 -1.82 -8.24 9.26
C PRO A 79 -3.15 -8.17 10.01
N ALA A 80 -3.77 -9.33 10.24
CA ALA A 80 -5.09 -9.43 10.90
C ALA A 80 -5.11 -8.89 12.35
N ASP A 81 -3.98 -8.80 13.00
CA ASP A 81 -3.78 -8.22 14.33
C ASP A 81 -3.36 -6.75 14.30
N ALA A 82 -3.18 -6.17 13.11
CA ALA A 82 -2.89 -4.76 12.96
C ALA A 82 -4.14 -3.90 13.26
N GLU A 83 -3.92 -2.65 13.67
CA GLU A 83 -4.97 -1.68 13.97
C GLU A 83 -5.91 -1.44 12.78
N LEU A 84 -5.35 -1.34 11.56
CA LEU A 84 -6.08 -1.27 10.30
C LEU A 84 -5.82 -2.54 9.49
N HIS A 85 -6.83 -3.36 9.28
CA HIS A 85 -6.71 -4.63 8.56
C HIS A 85 -7.94 -4.95 7.72
N ALA A 86 -7.83 -5.99 6.89
CA ALA A 86 -8.94 -6.51 6.10
C ALA A 86 -9.27 -7.95 6.52
N GLU A 87 -10.56 -8.23 6.64
CA GLU A 87 -11.12 -9.57 6.88
C GLU A 87 -12.00 -10.00 5.70
N ASN A 88 -12.36 -11.28 5.66
CA ASN A 88 -13.30 -11.83 4.67
C ASN A 88 -12.88 -11.50 3.22
N ILE A 89 -11.58 -11.56 2.93
CA ILE A 89 -11.05 -11.22 1.60
C ILE A 89 -11.52 -12.25 0.59
N SER A 90 -12.19 -11.77 -0.48
CA SER A 90 -12.57 -12.56 -1.65
C SER A 90 -11.95 -11.96 -2.90
N LEU A 91 -11.19 -12.76 -3.65
CA LEU A 91 -10.50 -12.36 -4.86
C LEU A 91 -11.22 -12.96 -6.07
N GLN A 92 -11.57 -12.11 -7.03
CA GLN A 92 -12.18 -12.49 -8.30
C GLN A 92 -11.33 -11.94 -9.46
N ALA A 93 -11.60 -12.41 -10.68
CA ALA A 93 -10.81 -12.04 -11.85
C ALA A 93 -10.87 -10.55 -12.21
N ASP A 94 -11.96 -9.86 -11.84
CA ASP A 94 -12.22 -8.45 -12.19
C ASP A 94 -12.33 -7.53 -10.96
N ARG A 95 -12.34 -8.08 -9.75
CA ARG A 95 -12.56 -7.33 -8.50
C ARG A 95 -12.01 -8.04 -7.29
N CYS A 96 -11.91 -7.32 -6.18
CA CYS A 96 -11.80 -7.93 -4.86
C CYS A 96 -12.81 -7.31 -3.89
N SER A 97 -13.21 -8.07 -2.86
CA SER A 97 -14.04 -7.58 -1.77
C SER A 97 -13.47 -7.99 -0.43
N CYS A 98 -13.70 -7.20 0.59
CA CYS A 98 -13.28 -7.48 1.95
C CYS A 98 -14.06 -6.61 2.96
N THR A 99 -13.91 -6.91 4.23
CA THR A 99 -14.35 -6.06 5.34
C THR A 99 -13.13 -5.32 5.89
N VAL A 100 -13.09 -4.00 5.75
CA VAL A 100 -12.02 -3.16 6.34
C VAL A 100 -12.36 -2.87 7.80
N CYS A 101 -11.43 -3.16 8.69
CA CYS A 101 -11.56 -3.01 10.14
C CYS A 101 -10.57 -1.96 10.66
N TYR A 102 -11.03 -1.03 11.49
CA TYR A 102 -10.20 -0.02 12.15
C TYR A 102 -10.86 0.44 13.45
N ASN A 103 -10.16 0.33 14.60
CA ASN A 103 -10.64 0.77 15.92
C ASN A 103 -12.07 0.29 16.24
N GLY A 104 -12.34 -1.00 16.02
CA GLY A 104 -13.65 -1.62 16.28
C GLY A 104 -14.75 -1.26 15.27
N LYS A 105 -14.48 -0.38 14.31
CA LYS A 105 -15.39 -0.09 13.19
C LYS A 105 -15.12 -1.05 12.04
N ARG A 106 -16.16 -1.37 11.28
CA ARG A 106 -16.11 -2.28 10.13
C ARG A 106 -16.81 -1.64 8.94
N CYS A 107 -16.24 -1.79 7.76
CA CYS A 107 -16.82 -1.26 6.53
C CYS A 107 -16.58 -2.24 5.37
N GLU A 108 -17.66 -2.62 4.69
CA GLU A 108 -17.58 -3.48 3.50
C GLU A 108 -16.97 -2.70 2.33
N ALA A 109 -16.04 -3.35 1.63
CA ALA A 109 -15.37 -2.80 0.47
C ALA A 109 -15.49 -3.73 -0.73
N ILE A 110 -15.82 -3.16 -1.88
CA ILE A 110 -15.78 -3.82 -3.18
C ILE A 110 -14.96 -2.94 -4.11
N LEU A 111 -13.78 -3.41 -4.49
CA LEU A 111 -12.89 -2.72 -5.41
C LEU A 111 -13.01 -3.33 -6.80
N GLY A 112 -13.23 -2.53 -7.83
CA GLY A 112 -13.14 -2.94 -9.23
C GLY A 112 -11.70 -3.17 -9.71
N LEU A 113 -10.85 -3.68 -8.81
CA LEU A 113 -9.43 -3.95 -9.02
C LEU A 113 -9.14 -5.36 -8.50
N PRO A 114 -8.63 -6.27 -9.33
CA PRO A 114 -8.32 -7.64 -8.90
C PRO A 114 -7.02 -7.71 -8.11
N GLY A 115 -6.81 -8.86 -7.46
CA GLY A 115 -5.56 -9.21 -6.78
C GLY A 115 -5.46 -8.77 -5.32
N SER A 116 -4.72 -9.53 -4.52
CA SER A 116 -4.49 -9.25 -3.09
C SER A 116 -3.77 -7.93 -2.85
N PHE A 117 -2.86 -7.54 -3.75
CA PHE A 117 -2.16 -6.26 -3.68
C PHE A 117 -3.10 -5.05 -3.77
N SER A 118 -4.30 -5.21 -4.38
CA SER A 118 -5.31 -4.15 -4.40
C SER A 118 -5.89 -3.88 -3.01
N VAL A 119 -6.04 -4.93 -2.19
CA VAL A 119 -6.45 -4.81 -0.78
C VAL A 119 -5.36 -4.11 0.03
N GLU A 120 -4.09 -4.49 -0.14
CA GLU A 120 -2.96 -3.84 0.54
C GLU A 120 -2.83 -2.36 0.17
N ASN A 121 -2.97 -2.03 -1.11
CA ASN A 121 -2.96 -0.65 -1.59
C ASN A 121 -4.15 0.15 -1.04
N MET A 122 -5.33 -0.47 -0.94
CA MET A 122 -6.50 0.15 -0.31
C MET A 122 -6.23 0.45 1.17
N LEU A 123 -5.71 -0.52 1.94
CA LEU A 123 -5.37 -0.31 3.36
C LEU A 123 -4.34 0.82 3.52
N THR A 124 -3.35 0.90 2.64
CA THR A 124 -2.39 2.01 2.60
C THR A 124 -3.09 3.36 2.42
N ALA A 125 -3.98 3.46 1.44
CA ALA A 125 -4.71 4.69 1.16
C ALA A 125 -5.68 5.05 2.29
N VAL A 126 -6.41 4.08 2.85
CA VAL A 126 -7.26 4.28 4.03
C VAL A 126 -6.45 4.81 5.21
N GLY A 127 -5.29 4.23 5.51
CA GLY A 127 -4.41 4.70 6.58
C GLY A 127 -4.00 6.16 6.41
N LEU A 128 -3.64 6.57 5.19
CA LEU A 128 -3.34 7.98 4.87
C LEU A 128 -4.56 8.89 5.02
N MET A 129 -5.74 8.46 4.53
CA MET A 129 -6.97 9.25 4.61
C MET A 129 -7.45 9.45 6.04
N LEU A 130 -7.32 8.43 6.90
CA LEU A 130 -7.63 8.52 8.33
C LEU A 130 -6.78 9.60 9.02
N HIS A 131 -5.48 9.68 8.71
CA HIS A 131 -4.59 10.74 9.21
C HIS A 131 -4.89 12.12 8.61
N CYS A 132 -5.52 12.19 7.45
CA CYS A 132 -6.03 13.44 6.88
C CYS A 132 -7.41 13.87 7.43
N GLY A 133 -7.97 13.12 8.40
CA GLY A 133 -9.22 13.46 9.08
C GLY A 133 -10.49 12.88 8.46
N TYR A 134 -10.38 12.02 7.44
CA TYR A 134 -11.53 11.31 6.88
C TYR A 134 -11.93 10.13 7.76
N SER A 135 -13.21 9.81 7.81
CA SER A 135 -13.70 8.61 8.48
C SER A 135 -13.38 7.35 7.68
N LEU A 136 -13.46 6.18 8.34
CA LEU A 136 -13.31 4.88 7.66
C LEU A 136 -14.31 4.74 6.50
N GLN A 137 -15.57 5.09 6.71
CA GLN A 137 -16.63 4.98 5.72
C GLN A 137 -16.37 5.88 4.50
N GLU A 138 -15.99 7.14 4.71
CA GLU A 138 -15.65 8.06 3.61
C GLU A 138 -14.45 7.56 2.81
N SER A 139 -13.41 7.08 3.49
CA SER A 139 -12.21 6.54 2.88
C SER A 139 -12.50 5.32 2.01
N VAL A 140 -13.22 4.34 2.56
CA VAL A 140 -13.59 3.12 1.83
C VAL A 140 -14.52 3.43 0.65
N ALA A 141 -15.55 4.28 0.84
CA ALA A 141 -16.47 4.65 -0.23
C ALA A 141 -15.76 5.35 -1.40
N ALA A 142 -14.83 6.26 -1.10
CA ALA A 142 -14.03 6.95 -2.12
C ALA A 142 -13.19 5.94 -2.93
N LEU A 143 -12.52 4.99 -2.27
CA LEU A 143 -11.67 4.00 -2.93
C LEU A 143 -12.50 2.98 -3.74
N CYS A 144 -13.67 2.57 -3.26
CA CYS A 144 -14.59 1.71 -4.02
C CYS A 144 -15.09 2.37 -5.32
N SER A 145 -15.08 3.70 -5.41
CA SER A 145 -15.44 4.42 -6.63
C SER A 145 -14.30 4.53 -7.65
N CYS A 146 -13.07 4.16 -7.28
CA CYS A 146 -11.90 4.24 -8.15
C CYS A 146 -11.98 3.20 -9.28
N LYS A 147 -11.79 3.66 -10.52
CA LYS A 147 -11.80 2.81 -11.72
C LYS A 147 -10.44 2.19 -12.06
N GLY A 148 -9.46 2.31 -11.18
CA GLY A 148 -8.09 1.88 -11.42
C GLY A 148 -7.20 2.95 -12.05
N VAL A 149 -5.99 2.54 -12.37
CA VAL A 149 -4.97 3.41 -12.99
C VAL A 149 -4.60 2.82 -14.34
N PRO A 150 -4.57 3.60 -15.42
CA PRO A 150 -4.13 3.12 -16.74
C PRO A 150 -2.77 2.41 -16.66
N GLY A 151 -2.65 1.23 -17.28
CA GLY A 151 -1.43 0.41 -17.23
C GLY A 151 -1.18 -0.32 -15.91
N ARG A 152 -2.16 -0.41 -15.00
CA ARG A 152 -2.11 -1.19 -13.77
C ARG A 152 -3.26 -2.18 -13.74
N THR A 153 -2.98 -3.43 -14.07
CA THR A 153 -3.98 -4.51 -14.21
C THR A 153 -5.21 -4.08 -15.03
N GLU A 154 -4.97 -3.29 -16.04
CA GLU A 154 -6.01 -2.66 -16.86
C GLU A 154 -6.55 -3.66 -17.88
N VAL A 155 -7.83 -3.96 -17.81
CA VAL A 155 -8.52 -4.76 -18.85
C VAL A 155 -8.73 -3.88 -20.09
N CYS A 156 -7.94 -4.11 -21.13
CA CYS A 156 -8.03 -3.36 -22.39
C CYS A 156 -9.09 -3.92 -23.35
N LEU A 157 -9.31 -5.24 -23.31
CA LEU A 157 -10.29 -5.95 -24.13
C LEU A 157 -10.75 -7.21 -23.40
N SER A 158 -12.03 -7.50 -23.49
CA SER A 158 -12.59 -8.80 -23.08
C SER A 158 -13.64 -9.21 -24.10
N GLN A 159 -13.29 -10.15 -25.00
CA GLN A 159 -14.13 -10.60 -26.08
C GLN A 159 -13.80 -12.05 -26.46
N ASP A 160 -14.81 -12.84 -26.82
CA ASP A 160 -14.68 -14.22 -27.30
C ASP A 160 -13.87 -15.15 -26.37
N GLY A 161 -14.00 -14.95 -25.04
CA GLY A 161 -13.28 -15.71 -24.03
C GLY A 161 -11.81 -15.30 -23.87
N ILE A 162 -11.36 -14.25 -24.56
CA ILE A 162 -10.02 -13.69 -24.45
C ILE A 162 -10.09 -12.37 -23.67
N THR A 163 -9.26 -12.25 -22.64
CA THR A 163 -9.07 -11.00 -21.90
C THR A 163 -7.65 -10.49 -22.07
N VAL A 164 -7.51 -9.26 -22.55
CA VAL A 164 -6.22 -8.59 -22.71
C VAL A 164 -6.03 -7.62 -21.56
N ILE A 165 -4.98 -7.85 -20.79
CA ILE A 165 -4.64 -7.03 -19.61
C ILE A 165 -3.32 -6.31 -19.86
N ARG A 166 -3.29 -5.01 -19.56
CA ARG A 166 -2.09 -4.19 -19.56
C ARG A 166 -1.63 -3.93 -18.13
N ASP A 167 -0.37 -4.25 -17.86
CA ASP A 167 0.27 -3.97 -16.58
C ASP A 167 1.70 -3.47 -16.76
N TYR A 168 2.21 -2.72 -15.79
CA TYR A 168 3.58 -2.20 -15.78
C TYR A 168 4.57 -3.14 -15.08
N ALA A 169 4.15 -4.33 -14.67
CA ALA A 169 5.02 -5.31 -14.04
C ALA A 169 6.21 -5.65 -14.94
N HIS A 170 7.43 -5.44 -14.45
CA HIS A 170 8.68 -5.67 -15.19
C HIS A 170 9.79 -6.26 -14.32
N THR A 171 9.53 -6.51 -13.02
CA THR A 171 10.45 -7.24 -12.13
C THR A 171 9.95 -8.66 -11.92
N PRO A 172 10.83 -9.64 -11.57
CA PRO A 172 10.41 -11.02 -11.31
C PRO A 172 9.30 -11.13 -10.26
N ASP A 173 9.38 -10.37 -9.16
CA ASP A 173 8.36 -10.36 -8.10
C ASP A 173 7.03 -9.83 -8.62
N SER A 174 7.04 -8.67 -9.29
CA SER A 174 5.81 -8.07 -9.83
C SER A 174 5.14 -8.94 -10.90
N LEU A 175 5.92 -9.53 -11.80
CA LEU A 175 5.41 -10.47 -12.81
C LEU A 175 4.79 -11.71 -12.15
N THR A 176 5.45 -12.28 -11.13
CA THR A 176 4.94 -13.43 -10.40
C THR A 176 3.58 -13.12 -9.77
N LYS A 177 3.44 -11.98 -9.10
CA LYS A 177 2.18 -11.55 -8.46
C LYS A 177 1.06 -11.38 -9.48
N VAL A 178 1.33 -10.72 -10.61
CA VAL A 178 0.33 -10.53 -11.67
C VAL A 178 -0.07 -11.86 -12.29
N LEU A 179 0.86 -12.76 -12.59
CA LEU A 179 0.56 -14.08 -13.16
C LEU A 179 -0.19 -14.99 -12.19
N GLN A 180 0.11 -14.90 -10.88
CA GLN A 180 -0.64 -15.64 -9.85
C GLN A 180 -2.08 -15.14 -9.73
N MET A 181 -2.31 -13.84 -9.86
CA MET A 181 -3.64 -13.24 -9.84
C MET A 181 -4.49 -13.70 -11.05
N LEU A 182 -3.86 -13.95 -12.19
CA LEU A 182 -4.55 -14.34 -13.44
C LEU A 182 -4.85 -15.84 -13.53
N ARG A 183 -4.46 -16.66 -12.57
CA ARG A 183 -4.75 -18.09 -12.47
C ARG A 183 -6.05 -18.37 -11.73
#